data_962c93598041d7120819634fe86f8f8c
#
_entry.id   962c93598041d7120819634fe86f8f8c
#
_cell.length_a   1.000
_cell.length_b   1.000
_cell.length_c   1.000
_cell.angle_alpha   90.00
_cell.angle_beta   90.00
_cell.angle_gamma   90.00
#
_symmetry.space_group_name_H-M   'P 1'
#
loop_
_entity.id
_entity.type
_entity.pdbx_description
1 polymer ?
#
loop_
_entity_poly.entity_id
_entity_poly.type
_entity_poly.pdbx_seq_one_letter_code
_entity_poly.pdbx_strand_id
1 'polypeptide(L)'
;TDVDGNYVLDAQKTDVLVFEFLGYKSQEITVGAQTVINVSLTEDTTAIDQVVVVGYGTMEKKMVTSSVSSVSGDALMPGAGNVSVANALRGKVGSLVISGTDSANSGQSLQLRGSASINAGTGPLVVIDGMPGGDIRSVLPEDIKSIDVLKDASAGAIYGSRAAGGVILITTKNAANLDEGTVRLSYSGEFSHKDVLKRPDVLSASEYLEYRALQGATDYGQDFDWYDAMLNKNNFSQKHTVNLQANSKKASIYATFQYNDMEGVAIEDAREDVAGRIN
;
A
#
# COMPACT_ATOMS: atom_id res chain seq x y z
N THR A 1 39.27 2.81 -6.79
CA THR A 1 39.91 4.04 -6.34
C THR A 1 40.77 3.75 -5.13
N ASP A 2 41.93 4.42 -4.99
CA ASP A 2 42.77 4.37 -3.79
C ASP A 2 42.20 5.27 -2.67
N VAL A 3 42.88 5.33 -1.53
CA VAL A 3 42.44 6.11 -0.35
C VAL A 3 42.47 7.62 -0.58
N ASP A 4 43.20 8.09 -1.59
CA ASP A 4 43.31 9.51 -1.99
C ASP A 4 42.33 9.85 -3.11
N GLY A 5 41.52 8.89 -3.56
CA GLY A 5 40.53 9.07 -4.60
C GLY A 5 41.06 8.92 -6.04
N ASN A 6 42.32 8.50 -6.22
CA ASN A 6 42.88 8.32 -7.54
C ASN A 6 42.44 6.96 -8.13
N TYR A 7 42.28 6.91 -9.45
CA TYR A 7 41.98 5.68 -10.17
C TYR A 7 42.79 5.62 -11.46
N VAL A 8 43.09 4.42 -11.91
CA VAL A 8 43.72 4.13 -13.19
C VAL A 8 42.93 3.07 -13.89
N LEU A 9 42.53 3.35 -15.12
CA LEU A 9 41.70 2.46 -15.94
C LEU A 9 42.18 2.52 -17.39
N ASP A 10 42.25 1.36 -18.04
CA ASP A 10 42.48 1.28 -19.48
C ASP A 10 41.12 1.40 -20.18
N ALA A 11 40.92 2.47 -20.96
CA ALA A 11 39.68 2.76 -21.63
C ALA A 11 39.92 3.29 -23.05
N GLN A 12 39.01 3.01 -23.94
CA GLN A 12 39.00 3.55 -25.31
C GLN A 12 38.30 4.90 -25.37
N LYS A 13 38.59 5.70 -26.41
CA LYS A 13 38.00 7.03 -26.56
C LYS A 13 36.47 7.02 -26.66
N THR A 14 35.88 5.93 -27.03
CA THR A 14 34.43 5.74 -27.20
C THR A 14 33.74 5.26 -25.93
N ASP A 15 34.53 4.85 -24.89
CA ASP A 15 33.97 4.29 -23.69
C ASP A 15 33.34 5.36 -22.80
N VAL A 16 32.29 4.95 -22.08
CA VAL A 16 31.61 5.77 -21.08
C VAL A 16 31.97 5.23 -19.70
N LEU A 17 32.58 6.08 -18.89
CA LEU A 17 32.86 5.77 -17.50
C LEU A 17 31.69 6.16 -16.64
N VAL A 18 31.21 5.23 -15.83
CA VAL A 18 30.17 5.46 -14.84
C VAL A 18 30.80 5.57 -13.47
N PHE A 19 30.63 6.71 -12.83
CA PHE A 19 31.10 6.96 -11.47
C PHE A 19 29.92 6.85 -10.51
N GLU A 20 29.98 5.90 -9.58
CA GLU A 20 28.92 5.62 -8.64
C GLU A 20 29.50 5.48 -7.22
N PHE A 21 28.88 6.16 -6.27
CA PHE A 21 29.20 6.06 -4.85
C PHE A 21 27.94 6.18 -4.02
N LEU A 22 27.85 5.41 -2.95
CA LEU A 22 26.68 5.37 -2.09
C LEU A 22 26.38 6.75 -1.49
N GLY A 23 25.18 7.28 -1.76
CA GLY A 23 24.75 8.62 -1.33
C GLY A 23 25.08 9.75 -2.29
N TYR A 24 25.56 9.44 -3.50
CA TYR A 24 25.87 10.42 -4.54
C TYR A 24 25.15 10.06 -5.85
N LYS A 25 24.83 11.07 -6.65
CA LYS A 25 24.28 10.84 -7.99
C LYS A 25 25.31 10.21 -8.89
N SER A 26 24.95 9.13 -9.56
CA SER A 26 25.82 8.53 -10.57
C SER A 26 26.05 9.53 -11.71
N GLN A 27 27.31 9.60 -12.18
CA GLN A 27 27.72 10.48 -13.26
C GLN A 27 28.38 9.68 -14.37
N GLU A 28 27.92 9.89 -15.59
CA GLU A 28 28.45 9.25 -16.79
C GLU A 28 29.31 10.24 -17.57
N ILE A 29 30.53 9.85 -17.91
CA ILE A 29 31.48 10.69 -18.66
C ILE A 29 32.09 9.86 -19.79
N THR A 30 31.97 10.35 -21.03
CA THR A 30 32.65 9.74 -22.17
C THR A 30 34.14 10.11 -22.14
N VAL A 31 35.02 9.13 -22.29
CA VAL A 31 36.48 9.28 -22.20
C VAL A 31 37.03 10.30 -23.20
N GLY A 32 36.61 10.22 -24.46
CA GLY A 32 37.03 11.14 -25.50
C GLY A 32 38.55 11.15 -25.72
N ALA A 33 39.14 12.34 -25.76
CA ALA A 33 40.58 12.55 -25.94
C ALA A 33 41.32 12.85 -24.61
N GLN A 34 40.60 12.79 -23.50
CA GLN A 34 41.14 13.11 -22.18
C GLN A 34 41.95 11.96 -21.61
N THR A 35 43.14 12.26 -21.05
CA THR A 35 43.98 11.29 -20.37
C THR A 35 43.85 11.38 -18.84
N VAL A 36 43.26 12.45 -18.33
CA VAL A 36 42.94 12.66 -16.93
C VAL A 36 41.51 13.16 -16.83
N ILE A 37 40.68 12.46 -16.10
CA ILE A 37 39.28 12.82 -15.87
C ILE A 37 39.10 12.98 -14.37
N ASN A 38 38.86 14.22 -13.94
CA ASN A 38 38.49 14.52 -12.56
C ASN A 38 36.96 14.63 -12.44
N VAL A 39 36.40 13.92 -11.50
CA VAL A 39 34.95 13.85 -11.28
C VAL A 39 34.63 14.32 -9.87
N SER A 40 33.70 15.23 -9.75
CA SER A 40 33.12 15.62 -8.48
C SER A 40 31.67 15.14 -8.45
N LEU A 41 31.41 14.12 -7.64
CA LEU A 41 30.06 13.61 -7.44
C LEU A 41 29.25 14.58 -6.58
N THR A 42 28.02 14.86 -6.98
CA THR A 42 27.07 15.63 -6.18
C THR A 42 26.29 14.68 -5.28
N GLU A 43 26.12 15.07 -4.03
CA GLU A 43 25.32 14.28 -3.08
C GLU A 43 23.91 14.05 -3.63
N ASP A 44 23.47 12.79 -3.56
CA ASP A 44 22.08 12.42 -3.88
C ASP A 44 21.23 12.58 -2.62
N THR A 45 20.77 13.81 -2.39
CA THR A 45 19.87 14.13 -1.27
C THR A 45 18.54 13.39 -1.38
N THR A 46 18.16 12.88 -2.54
CA THR A 46 16.92 12.10 -2.72
C THR A 46 17.05 10.67 -2.16
N ALA A 47 18.25 10.12 -2.05
CA ALA A 47 18.47 8.78 -1.49
C ALA A 47 18.55 8.75 0.05
N ILE A 48 18.77 9.90 0.69
CA ILE A 48 19.05 9.99 2.14
C ILE A 48 17.83 10.42 2.96
N ASP A 49 16.87 11.11 2.35
CA ASP A 49 15.71 11.67 3.05
C ASP A 49 14.49 10.73 3.06
N GLN A 50 14.64 9.49 3.54
CA GLN A 50 13.48 8.80 4.08
C GLN A 50 13.13 9.46 5.43
N VAL A 51 12.37 10.53 5.35
CA VAL A 51 11.79 11.19 6.50
C VAL A 51 10.61 10.36 6.98
N VAL A 52 10.65 9.96 8.25
CA VAL A 52 9.55 9.22 8.90
C VAL A 52 8.75 10.23 9.71
N VAL A 53 7.44 10.21 9.56
CA VAL A 53 6.54 10.99 10.41
C VAL A 53 6.50 10.34 11.79
N VAL A 54 6.88 11.06 12.82
CA VAL A 54 6.83 10.60 14.22
C VAL A 54 5.95 11.57 15.02
N GLY A 55 4.69 11.22 15.18
CA GLY A 55 3.75 12.04 15.92
C GLY A 55 3.50 13.42 15.30
N TYR A 56 3.88 14.47 15.96
CA TYR A 56 3.70 15.87 15.48
C TYR A 56 4.91 16.43 14.70
N GLY A 57 5.86 15.59 14.29
CA GLY A 57 7.05 16.03 13.58
C GLY A 57 7.55 15.00 12.59
N THR A 58 8.55 15.40 11.83
CA THR A 58 9.27 14.53 10.91
C THR A 58 10.70 14.35 11.41
N MET A 59 11.20 13.11 11.40
CA MET A 59 12.58 12.78 11.74
C MET A 59 13.22 11.94 10.64
N GLU A 60 14.52 12.06 10.45
CA GLU A 60 15.23 11.17 9.55
C GLU A 60 15.13 9.74 10.08
N LYS A 61 14.86 8.79 9.22
CA LYS A 61 14.67 7.37 9.58
C LYS A 61 15.84 6.80 10.38
N LYS A 62 17.05 7.24 10.09
CA LYS A 62 18.26 6.84 10.82
C LYS A 62 18.32 7.34 12.26
N MET A 63 17.59 8.40 12.61
CA MET A 63 17.51 8.96 13.97
C MET A 63 16.41 8.32 14.80
N VAL A 64 15.52 7.54 14.18
CA VAL A 64 14.41 6.87 14.86
C VAL A 64 14.93 5.59 15.50
N THR A 65 15.10 5.59 16.83
CA THR A 65 15.56 4.42 17.61
C THR A 65 14.45 3.39 17.85
N SER A 66 13.21 3.74 17.59
CA SER A 66 12.04 2.87 17.76
C SER A 66 11.78 2.02 16.49
N SER A 67 11.09 0.88 16.68
CA SER A 67 10.74 -0.04 15.58
C SER A 67 9.64 0.58 14.69
N VAL A 68 10.07 1.28 13.66
CA VAL A 68 9.17 1.88 12.65
C VAL A 68 9.33 1.14 11.32
N SER A 69 8.20 0.82 10.69
CA SER A 69 8.18 0.32 9.32
C SER A 69 7.51 1.34 8.43
N SER A 70 8.21 1.79 7.38
CA SER A 70 7.70 2.74 6.39
C SER A 70 7.41 2.03 5.08
N VAL A 71 6.28 2.35 4.48
CA VAL A 71 5.86 1.89 3.15
C VAL A 71 5.53 3.12 2.31
N SER A 72 6.18 3.27 1.17
CA SER A 72 5.86 4.36 0.23
C SER A 72 4.53 4.11 -0.47
N GLY A 73 3.83 5.16 -0.88
CA GLY A 73 2.59 5.04 -1.65
C GLY A 73 2.77 4.25 -2.94
N ASP A 74 3.89 4.43 -3.64
CA ASP A 74 4.20 3.71 -4.86
C ASP A 74 4.38 2.20 -4.62
N ALA A 75 4.88 1.82 -3.44
CA ALA A 75 5.01 0.41 -3.06
C ALA A 75 3.65 -0.23 -2.71
N LEU A 76 2.59 0.53 -2.51
CA LEU A 76 1.25 0.00 -2.26
C LEU A 76 0.63 -0.63 -3.53
N MET A 77 1.20 -0.32 -4.69
CA MET A 77 0.81 -0.81 -6.02
C MET A 77 -0.71 -0.77 -6.26
N PRO A 78 -1.21 0.32 -6.79
CA PRO A 78 -2.51 0.30 -7.45
C PRO A 78 -2.43 -0.69 -8.64
N GLY A 79 -3.45 -1.49 -8.84
CA GLY A 79 -3.50 -2.42 -9.98
C GLY A 79 -3.50 -3.91 -9.64
N ALA A 80 -3.54 -4.29 -8.38
CA ALA A 80 -3.72 -5.70 -7.97
C ALA A 80 -5.13 -6.00 -7.44
N GLY A 81 -6.17 -5.24 -7.87
CA GLY A 81 -7.52 -5.35 -7.29
C GLY A 81 -7.57 -4.87 -5.82
N ASN A 82 -6.57 -4.11 -5.39
CA ASN A 82 -6.49 -3.61 -4.02
C ASN A 82 -7.37 -2.38 -3.84
N VAL A 83 -8.61 -2.61 -3.49
CA VAL A 83 -9.59 -1.56 -3.23
C VAL A 83 -9.35 -0.90 -1.86
N SER A 84 -8.58 -1.52 -0.98
CA SER A 84 -8.40 -1.12 0.41
C SER A 84 -6.93 -0.98 0.77
N VAL A 85 -6.61 0.11 1.49
CA VAL A 85 -5.27 0.37 2.04
C VAL A 85 -4.79 -0.79 2.92
N ALA A 86 -5.69 -1.41 3.68
CA ALA A 86 -5.37 -2.55 4.51
C ALA A 86 -4.88 -3.73 3.67
N ASN A 87 -5.56 -4.08 2.57
CA ASN A 87 -5.10 -5.13 1.67
C ASN A 87 -3.74 -4.80 1.04
N ALA A 88 -3.54 -3.55 0.63
CA ALA A 88 -2.28 -3.09 0.06
C ALA A 88 -1.08 -3.21 1.04
N LEU A 89 -1.33 -3.18 2.36
CA LEU A 89 -0.33 -3.36 3.41
C LEU A 89 -0.02 -4.82 3.70
N ARG A 90 -0.85 -5.76 3.24
CA ARG A 90 -0.68 -7.20 3.53
C ARG A 90 0.69 -7.70 3.04
N GLY A 91 1.46 -8.30 3.94
CA GLY A 91 2.81 -8.81 3.65
C GLY A 91 3.92 -7.75 3.57
N LYS A 92 3.60 -6.44 3.61
CA LYS A 92 4.61 -5.36 3.51
C LYS A 92 5.10 -4.86 4.87
N VAL A 93 4.30 -5.05 5.90
CA VAL A 93 4.65 -4.65 7.27
C VAL A 93 4.74 -5.87 8.16
N GLY A 94 5.95 -6.17 8.63
CA GLY A 94 6.15 -7.26 9.60
C GLY A 94 5.37 -7.02 10.89
N SER A 95 4.76 -8.08 11.44
CA SER A 95 3.93 -8.06 12.65
C SER A 95 2.56 -7.38 12.51
N LEU A 96 2.17 -6.93 11.31
CA LEU A 96 0.81 -6.48 11.02
C LEU A 96 0.00 -7.65 10.47
N VAL A 97 -1.01 -8.07 11.21
CA VAL A 97 -1.97 -9.09 10.80
C VAL A 97 -3.23 -8.39 10.30
N ILE A 98 -3.64 -8.74 9.08
CA ILE A 98 -4.85 -8.22 8.47
C ILE A 98 -5.80 -9.38 8.27
N SER A 99 -6.88 -9.38 9.03
CA SER A 99 -7.93 -10.40 8.98
C SER A 99 -9.15 -9.82 8.28
N GLY A 100 -9.84 -10.65 7.54
CA GLY A 100 -11.02 -10.31 6.76
C GLY A 100 -11.01 -11.02 5.43
N THR A 101 -12.19 -11.09 4.80
CA THR A 101 -12.36 -11.66 3.47
C THR A 101 -12.22 -10.57 2.41
N ASP A 102 -11.97 -10.96 1.16
CA ASP A 102 -11.96 -10.05 0.02
C ASP A 102 -13.38 -9.80 -0.55
N SER A 103 -14.40 -10.06 0.27
CA SER A 103 -15.79 -9.72 -0.04
C SER A 103 -15.95 -8.21 -0.13
N ALA A 104 -16.78 -7.75 -1.06
CA ALA A 104 -17.05 -6.33 -1.28
C ALA A 104 -17.55 -5.63 -0.01
N ASN A 105 -18.30 -6.33 0.83
CA ASN A 105 -18.95 -5.81 2.03
C ASN A 105 -18.26 -6.18 3.35
N SER A 106 -17.17 -6.97 3.32
CA SER A 106 -16.51 -7.37 4.56
C SER A 106 -15.62 -6.28 5.13
N GLY A 107 -15.75 -6.07 6.43
CA GLY A 107 -14.80 -5.26 7.19
C GLY A 107 -13.47 -6.00 7.36
N GLN A 108 -12.38 -5.27 7.24
CA GLN A 108 -11.05 -5.78 7.56
C GLN A 108 -10.66 -5.32 8.96
N SER A 109 -10.10 -6.24 9.76
CA SER A 109 -9.53 -5.90 11.05
C SER A 109 -8.01 -5.89 10.96
N LEU A 110 -7.41 -4.89 11.57
CA LEU A 110 -5.96 -4.70 11.65
C LEU A 110 -5.51 -5.02 13.07
N GLN A 111 -4.48 -5.83 13.19
CA GLN A 111 -3.89 -6.16 14.48
C GLN A 111 -2.36 -6.10 14.38
N LEU A 112 -1.73 -5.40 15.31
CA LEU A 112 -0.29 -5.23 15.36
C LEU A 112 0.25 -5.91 16.60
N ARG A 113 1.19 -6.86 16.42
CA ARG A 113 1.82 -7.63 17.52
C ARG A 113 0.86 -8.39 18.46
N GLY A 114 -0.35 -8.69 18.02
CA GLY A 114 -1.34 -9.41 18.82
C GLY A 114 -2.34 -8.51 19.55
N SER A 115 -3.14 -9.08 20.44
CA SER A 115 -4.18 -8.38 21.16
C SER A 115 -3.58 -7.56 22.30
N ALA A 116 -3.77 -6.26 22.27
CA ALA A 116 -3.28 -5.34 23.32
C ALA A 116 -4.24 -5.18 24.49
N SER A 117 -5.51 -5.60 24.33
CA SER A 117 -6.55 -5.46 25.37
C SER A 117 -7.58 -6.58 25.26
N ILE A 118 -8.19 -6.91 26.40
CA ILE A 118 -9.30 -7.88 26.49
C ILE A 118 -10.65 -7.17 26.29
N ASN A 119 -10.79 -5.94 26.78
CA ASN A 119 -12.07 -5.22 26.83
C ASN A 119 -12.11 -3.97 25.95
N ALA A 120 -10.99 -3.55 25.37
CA ALA A 120 -10.93 -2.40 24.45
C ALA A 120 -10.59 -2.86 23.03
N GLY A 121 -10.74 -1.97 22.05
CA GLY A 121 -10.34 -2.23 20.68
C GLY A 121 -8.87 -2.68 20.59
N THR A 122 -8.61 -3.75 19.86
CA THR A 122 -7.28 -4.37 19.74
C THR A 122 -6.51 -3.88 18.52
N GLY A 123 -7.14 -3.06 17.68
CA GLY A 123 -6.53 -2.50 16.47
C GLY A 123 -5.57 -1.36 16.77
N PRO A 124 -4.62 -1.09 15.85
CA PRO A 124 -3.75 0.08 15.92
C PRO A 124 -4.55 1.39 15.76
N LEU A 125 -4.07 2.46 16.38
CA LEU A 125 -4.61 3.79 16.16
C LEU A 125 -4.23 4.28 14.76
N VAL A 126 -5.21 4.65 13.96
CA VAL A 126 -4.98 5.25 12.63
C VAL A 126 -4.93 6.77 12.79
N VAL A 127 -3.89 7.37 12.23
CA VAL A 127 -3.68 8.82 12.19
C VAL A 127 -3.51 9.21 10.73
N ILE A 128 -4.36 10.11 10.24
CA ILE A 128 -4.35 10.56 8.86
C ILE A 128 -3.97 12.04 8.86
N ASP A 129 -2.86 12.40 8.20
CA ASP A 129 -2.31 13.76 8.14
C ASP A 129 -2.24 14.45 9.51
N GLY A 130 -1.83 13.71 10.54
CA GLY A 130 -1.72 14.18 11.91
C GLY A 130 -3.01 14.14 12.73
N MET A 131 -4.15 13.78 12.15
CA MET A 131 -5.44 13.68 12.85
C MET A 131 -5.68 12.25 13.35
N PRO A 132 -5.71 12.01 14.67
CA PRO A 132 -5.90 10.68 15.23
C PRO A 132 -7.36 10.23 15.23
N GLY A 133 -7.59 8.94 15.01
CA GLY A 133 -8.91 8.31 15.04
C GLY A 133 -9.59 8.24 13.67
N GLY A 134 -8.85 8.45 12.59
CA GLY A 134 -9.36 8.25 11.23
C GLY A 134 -9.67 6.78 10.91
N ASP A 135 -10.56 6.55 9.96
CA ASP A 135 -10.80 5.22 9.40
C ASP A 135 -9.87 5.00 8.20
N ILE A 136 -9.07 3.94 8.24
CA ILE A 136 -8.17 3.58 7.13
C ILE A 136 -8.92 3.37 5.81
N ARG A 137 -10.19 3.02 5.87
CA ARG A 137 -11.06 2.84 4.69
C ARG A 137 -11.45 4.15 4.02
N SER A 138 -11.32 5.27 4.74
CA SER A 138 -11.65 6.59 4.19
C SER A 138 -10.55 7.17 3.30
N VAL A 139 -9.39 6.53 3.23
CA VAL A 139 -8.26 6.98 2.43
C VAL A 139 -8.11 6.08 1.21
N LEU A 140 -8.02 6.70 0.05
CA LEU A 140 -7.77 5.99 -1.20
C LEU A 140 -6.28 5.59 -1.27
N PRO A 141 -5.96 4.35 -1.65
CA PRO A 141 -4.55 3.92 -1.79
C PRO A 141 -3.73 4.84 -2.70
N GLU A 142 -4.35 5.38 -3.74
CA GLU A 142 -3.72 6.29 -4.71
C GLU A 142 -3.36 7.65 -4.12
N ASP A 143 -4.06 8.08 -3.07
CA ASP A 143 -3.81 9.36 -2.39
C ASP A 143 -2.69 9.26 -1.35
N ILE A 144 -2.18 8.07 -1.09
CA ILE A 144 -1.18 7.87 -0.05
C ILE A 144 0.21 8.23 -0.60
N LYS A 145 0.92 9.07 0.16
CA LYS A 145 2.34 9.36 -0.03
C LYS A 145 3.21 8.35 0.70
N SER A 146 2.92 8.11 1.99
CA SER A 146 3.60 7.13 2.83
C SER A 146 2.71 6.62 3.95
N ILE A 147 3.00 5.42 4.41
CA ILE A 147 2.45 4.84 5.63
C ILE A 147 3.60 4.47 6.55
N ASP A 148 3.59 5.02 7.75
CA ASP A 148 4.56 4.74 8.79
C ASP A 148 3.87 3.99 9.93
N VAL A 149 4.35 2.77 10.24
CA VAL A 149 3.78 1.93 11.28
C VAL A 149 4.69 1.94 12.50
N LEU A 150 4.20 2.58 13.56
CA LEU A 150 4.87 2.65 14.86
C LEU A 150 4.47 1.43 15.68
N LYS A 151 5.40 0.51 15.84
CA LYS A 151 5.13 -0.78 16.47
C LYS A 151 5.31 -0.77 17.98
N ASP A 152 6.07 0.19 18.49
CA ASP A 152 6.43 0.28 19.90
C ASP A 152 5.62 1.35 20.63
N ALA A 153 5.33 1.09 21.91
CA ALA A 153 4.63 2.04 22.78
C ALA A 153 5.40 3.36 22.94
N SER A 154 6.74 3.33 22.89
CA SER A 154 7.58 4.53 22.94
C SER A 154 7.35 5.46 21.76
N ALA A 155 7.22 4.91 20.56
CA ALA A 155 6.90 5.67 19.35
C ALA A 155 5.46 6.20 19.37
N GLY A 156 4.54 5.45 20.00
CA GLY A 156 3.14 5.83 20.16
C GLY A 156 2.85 6.71 21.38
N ALA A 157 3.83 7.01 22.23
CA ALA A 157 3.62 7.72 23.50
C ALA A 157 2.91 9.07 23.36
N ILE A 158 3.11 9.76 22.23
CA ILE A 158 2.49 11.06 21.93
C ILE A 158 0.96 10.93 21.83
N TYR A 159 0.45 9.74 21.45
CA TYR A 159 -0.97 9.46 21.28
C TYR A 159 -1.63 8.86 22.53
N GLY A 160 -0.85 8.68 23.61
CA GLY A 160 -1.31 8.18 24.89
C GLY A 160 -1.78 6.73 24.85
N SER A 161 -2.71 6.36 25.72
CA SER A 161 -3.22 4.98 25.88
C SER A 161 -3.86 4.39 24.62
N ARG A 162 -4.36 5.24 23.72
CA ARG A 162 -4.95 4.81 22.43
C ARG A 162 -3.92 4.17 21.50
N ALA A 163 -2.63 4.43 21.70
CA ALA A 163 -1.54 3.85 20.94
C ALA A 163 -1.05 2.49 21.46
N ALA A 164 -1.73 1.90 22.47
CA ALA A 164 -1.33 0.62 23.06
C ALA A 164 -1.29 -0.53 22.03
N GLY A 165 -2.16 -0.50 21.01
CA GLY A 165 -2.19 -1.43 19.88
C GLY A 165 -1.23 -1.06 18.74
N GLY A 166 -0.36 -0.05 18.92
CA GLY A 166 0.46 0.55 17.87
C GLY A 166 -0.23 1.70 17.15
N VAL A 167 0.49 2.36 16.25
CA VAL A 167 -0.03 3.49 15.48
C VAL A 167 0.30 3.31 14.00
N ILE A 168 -0.67 3.57 13.14
CA ILE A 168 -0.51 3.64 11.69
C ILE A 168 -0.65 5.11 11.29
N LEU A 169 0.45 5.72 10.87
CA LEU A 169 0.47 7.10 10.38
C LEU A 169 0.34 7.07 8.87
N ILE A 170 -0.68 7.69 8.34
CA ILE A 170 -0.92 7.84 6.91
C ILE A 170 -0.66 9.29 6.53
N THR A 171 0.31 9.49 5.66
CA THR A 171 0.58 10.79 5.05
C THR A 171 0.03 10.76 3.63
N THR A 172 -0.81 11.71 3.30
CA THR A 172 -1.40 11.79 1.98
C THR A 172 -0.59 12.67 1.03
N LYS A 173 -0.82 12.49 -0.25
CA LYS A 173 -0.23 13.31 -1.31
C LYS A 173 -0.76 14.75 -1.22
N ASN A 174 0.11 15.69 -1.53
CA ASN A 174 -0.22 17.08 -1.69
C ASN A 174 0.49 17.62 -2.94
N ALA A 175 0.09 18.77 -3.43
CA ALA A 175 0.67 19.38 -4.62
C ALA A 175 1.84 20.36 -4.32
N ALA A 176 2.22 20.52 -3.04
CA ALA A 176 3.24 21.50 -2.65
C ALA A 176 4.64 21.22 -3.22
N ASN A 177 4.91 19.97 -3.60
CA ASN A 177 6.20 19.56 -4.19
C ASN A 177 6.24 19.67 -5.71
N LEU A 178 5.17 20.14 -6.38
CA LEU A 178 5.18 20.41 -7.80
C LEU A 178 5.85 21.77 -8.07
N ASP A 179 6.47 21.88 -9.24
CA ASP A 179 7.00 23.16 -9.70
C ASP A 179 5.90 24.20 -9.78
N GLU A 180 6.26 25.43 -9.45
CA GLU A 180 5.34 26.56 -9.47
C GLU A 180 4.73 26.77 -10.86
N GLY A 181 3.43 27.01 -10.90
CA GLY A 181 2.68 27.18 -12.15
C GLY A 181 2.32 25.86 -12.85
N THR A 182 2.66 24.71 -12.26
CA THR A 182 2.35 23.40 -12.85
C THR A 182 0.94 22.95 -12.48
N VAL A 183 0.22 22.46 -13.49
CA VAL A 183 -1.06 21.75 -13.32
C VAL A 183 -0.91 20.36 -13.91
N ARG A 184 -1.20 19.35 -13.14
CA ARG A 184 -1.18 17.94 -13.56
C ARG A 184 -2.56 17.32 -13.37
N LEU A 185 -3.11 16.79 -14.45
CA LEU A 185 -4.33 15.98 -14.44
C LEU A 185 -3.95 14.54 -14.78
N SER A 186 -4.37 13.60 -13.97
CA SER A 186 -4.17 12.17 -14.23
C SER A 186 -5.48 11.41 -14.09
N TYR A 187 -5.64 10.40 -14.93
CA TYR A 187 -6.74 9.45 -14.89
C TYR A 187 -6.18 8.05 -14.82
N SER A 188 -6.77 7.24 -13.95
CA SER A 188 -6.47 5.81 -13.83
C SER A 188 -7.79 5.03 -13.90
N GLY A 189 -7.83 4.03 -14.77
CA GLY A 189 -8.94 3.10 -14.89
C GLY A 189 -8.45 1.68 -14.62
N GLU A 190 -9.16 0.95 -13.77
CA GLU A 190 -8.89 -0.43 -13.44
C GLU A 190 -10.15 -1.25 -13.68
N PHE A 191 -10.00 -2.39 -14.36
CA PHE A 191 -11.06 -3.35 -14.61
C PHE A 191 -10.59 -4.70 -14.10
N SER A 192 -11.44 -5.39 -13.36
CA SER A 192 -11.10 -6.67 -12.78
C SER A 192 -12.26 -7.66 -12.82
N HIS A 193 -11.89 -8.92 -12.93
CA HIS A 193 -12.77 -10.05 -12.79
C HIS A 193 -12.18 -10.99 -11.76
N LYS A 194 -13.00 -11.52 -10.87
CA LYS A 194 -12.56 -12.43 -9.81
C LYS A 194 -13.05 -13.84 -10.09
N ASP A 195 -12.19 -14.82 -9.86
CA ASP A 195 -12.56 -16.22 -9.98
C ASP A 195 -12.13 -17.01 -8.74
N VAL A 196 -12.76 -18.15 -8.53
CA VAL A 196 -12.45 -19.04 -7.40
C VAL A 196 -11.29 -19.94 -7.79
N LEU A 197 -10.15 -19.74 -7.17
CA LEU A 197 -8.93 -20.52 -7.44
C LEU A 197 -9.12 -22.02 -7.14
N LYS A 198 -9.79 -22.35 -6.05
CA LYS A 198 -10.04 -23.73 -5.61
C LYS A 198 -11.37 -23.82 -4.88
N ARG A 199 -12.20 -24.78 -5.27
CA ARG A 199 -13.39 -25.15 -4.53
C ARG A 199 -13.01 -26.05 -3.37
N PRO A 200 -13.73 -25.99 -2.23
CA PRO A 200 -13.57 -26.98 -1.18
C PRO A 200 -14.02 -28.35 -1.70
N ASP A 201 -13.30 -29.39 -1.34
CA ASP A 201 -13.71 -30.77 -1.63
C ASP A 201 -14.83 -31.11 -0.63
N VAL A 202 -16.04 -31.22 -1.14
CA VAL A 202 -17.23 -31.62 -0.38
C VAL A 202 -17.79 -32.91 -0.97
N LEU A 203 -18.45 -33.70 -0.14
CA LEU A 203 -19.08 -34.93 -0.59
C LEU A 203 -20.19 -34.61 -1.60
N SER A 204 -20.26 -35.37 -2.69
CA SER A 204 -21.42 -35.38 -3.58
C SER A 204 -22.64 -35.94 -2.84
N ALA A 205 -23.84 -35.75 -3.40
CA ALA A 205 -25.06 -36.28 -2.82
C ALA A 205 -25.00 -37.82 -2.65
N SER A 206 -24.44 -38.53 -3.64
CA SER A 206 -24.25 -39.97 -3.59
C SER A 206 -23.27 -40.40 -2.50
N GLU A 207 -22.11 -39.76 -2.38
CA GLU A 207 -21.11 -40.04 -1.35
C GLU A 207 -21.66 -39.70 0.06
N TYR A 208 -22.40 -38.59 0.18
CA TYR A 208 -23.06 -38.23 1.43
C TYR A 208 -24.08 -39.26 1.84
N LEU A 209 -24.91 -39.77 0.92
CA LEU A 209 -25.90 -40.81 1.20
C LEU A 209 -25.25 -42.11 1.60
N GLU A 210 -24.17 -42.53 0.92
CA GLU A 210 -23.40 -43.72 1.28
C GLU A 210 -22.84 -43.61 2.71
N TYR A 211 -22.22 -42.45 3.03
CA TYR A 211 -21.69 -42.16 4.36
C TYR A 211 -22.82 -42.15 5.43
N ARG A 212 -23.98 -41.59 5.11
CA ARG A 212 -25.12 -41.45 6.01
C ARG A 212 -26.05 -42.62 6.02
N ALA A 213 -25.96 -43.55 5.07
CA ALA A 213 -26.77 -44.78 5.04
C ALA A 213 -26.62 -45.60 6.33
N LEU A 214 -25.43 -45.62 6.88
CA LEU A 214 -25.15 -46.24 8.20
C LEU A 214 -25.88 -45.56 9.38
N GLN A 215 -26.40 -44.33 9.18
CA GLN A 215 -27.10 -43.54 10.20
C GLN A 215 -28.59 -43.35 9.86
N GLY A 216 -29.12 -44.07 8.86
CA GLY A 216 -30.54 -44.01 8.53
C GLY A 216 -30.98 -42.69 7.87
N ALA A 217 -30.13 -42.04 7.10
CA ALA A 217 -30.48 -40.83 6.35
C ALA A 217 -31.52 -41.13 5.24
N THR A 218 -32.47 -40.23 5.07
CA THR A 218 -33.47 -40.30 3.99
C THR A 218 -32.93 -39.64 2.73
N ASP A 219 -33.00 -40.34 1.60
CA ASP A 219 -32.74 -39.77 0.31
C ASP A 219 -33.99 -39.01 -0.20
N TYR A 220 -33.82 -37.71 -0.44
CA TYR A 220 -34.89 -36.87 -1.00
C TYR A 220 -34.79 -36.76 -2.52
N GLY A 221 -33.85 -37.47 -3.18
CA GLY A 221 -33.67 -37.48 -4.61
C GLY A 221 -33.21 -36.17 -5.24
N GLN A 222 -32.56 -35.31 -4.45
CA GLN A 222 -32.06 -34.01 -4.89
C GLN A 222 -30.54 -34.00 -4.87
N ASP A 223 -29.94 -33.69 -6.04
CA ASP A 223 -28.53 -33.41 -6.18
C ASP A 223 -28.37 -32.00 -6.74
N PHE A 224 -28.18 -31.02 -5.86
CA PHE A 224 -28.09 -29.61 -6.23
C PHE A 224 -26.76 -29.02 -5.77
N ASP A 225 -25.96 -28.50 -6.69
CA ASP A 225 -24.69 -27.84 -6.39
C ASP A 225 -24.94 -26.41 -5.86
N TRP A 226 -25.12 -26.32 -4.55
CA TRP A 226 -25.30 -25.06 -3.84
C TRP A 226 -24.11 -24.14 -4.01
N TYR A 227 -22.91 -24.68 -4.11
CA TYR A 227 -21.71 -23.88 -4.28
C TYR A 227 -21.72 -23.15 -5.61
N ASP A 228 -22.01 -23.90 -6.72
CA ASP A 228 -22.11 -23.29 -8.06
C ASP A 228 -23.28 -22.29 -8.16
N ALA A 229 -24.37 -22.58 -7.48
CA ALA A 229 -25.53 -21.70 -7.44
C ALA A 229 -25.30 -20.37 -6.72
N MET A 230 -24.34 -20.32 -5.77
CA MET A 230 -23.99 -19.10 -5.05
C MET A 230 -22.91 -18.27 -5.75
N LEU A 231 -22.26 -18.78 -6.79
CA LEU A 231 -21.21 -18.06 -7.49
C LEU A 231 -21.79 -17.01 -8.46
N ASN A 232 -21.25 -15.81 -8.36
CA ASN A 232 -21.45 -14.78 -9.36
C ASN A 232 -20.46 -14.97 -10.51
N LYS A 233 -20.93 -15.59 -11.60
CA LYS A 233 -20.08 -15.88 -12.78
C LYS A 233 -19.83 -14.67 -13.67
N ASN A 234 -20.55 -13.59 -13.45
CA ASN A 234 -20.47 -12.36 -14.25
C ASN A 234 -19.89 -11.19 -13.45
N ASN A 235 -19.14 -11.46 -12.40
CA ASN A 235 -18.56 -10.41 -11.55
C ASN A 235 -17.55 -9.57 -12.34
N PHE A 236 -17.93 -8.37 -12.68
CA PHE A 236 -17.08 -7.41 -13.37
C PHE A 236 -16.99 -6.15 -12.51
N SER A 237 -15.79 -5.86 -12.04
CA SER A 237 -15.53 -4.69 -11.21
C SER A 237 -14.80 -3.63 -12.00
N GLN A 238 -15.12 -2.36 -11.76
CA GLN A 238 -14.48 -1.22 -12.39
C GLN A 238 -14.17 -0.13 -11.37
N LYS A 239 -13.02 0.51 -11.55
CA LYS A 239 -12.58 1.62 -10.72
C LYS A 239 -12.03 2.72 -11.59
N HIS A 240 -12.48 3.92 -11.39
CA HIS A 240 -12.06 5.11 -12.12
C HIS A 240 -11.60 6.18 -11.14
N THR A 241 -10.36 6.64 -11.28
CA THR A 241 -9.80 7.67 -10.43
C THR A 241 -9.30 8.84 -11.27
N VAL A 242 -9.77 10.03 -10.95
CA VAL A 242 -9.30 11.30 -11.55
C VAL A 242 -8.57 12.09 -10.48
N ASN A 243 -7.38 12.56 -10.80
CA ASN A 243 -6.51 13.28 -9.88
C ASN A 243 -6.08 14.60 -10.48
N LEU A 244 -6.31 15.69 -9.79
CA LEU A 244 -5.90 17.03 -10.18
C LEU A 244 -4.90 17.56 -9.15
N GLN A 245 -3.75 17.99 -9.63
CA GLN A 245 -2.71 18.63 -8.83
C GLN A 245 -2.38 19.97 -9.46
N ALA A 246 -2.39 21.02 -8.65
CA ALA A 246 -2.01 22.35 -9.10
C ALA A 246 -1.15 23.03 -8.03
N ASN A 247 -0.08 23.66 -8.41
CA ASN A 247 0.75 24.46 -7.53
C ASN A 247 0.99 25.86 -8.07
N SER A 248 0.80 26.86 -7.21
CA SER A 248 1.09 28.25 -7.51
C SER A 248 1.79 28.92 -6.33
N LYS A 249 2.33 30.13 -6.52
CA LYS A 249 2.97 30.93 -5.43
C LYS A 249 2.14 31.10 -4.17
N LYS A 250 0.82 31.02 -4.29
CA LYS A 250 -0.10 31.36 -3.19
C LYS A 250 -0.87 30.16 -2.67
N ALA A 251 -0.99 29.08 -3.43
CA ALA A 251 -1.80 27.94 -3.06
C ALA A 251 -1.34 26.68 -3.82
N SER A 252 -1.40 25.56 -3.14
CA SER A 252 -1.28 24.22 -3.75
C SER A 252 -2.60 23.48 -3.53
N ILE A 253 -3.09 22.80 -4.56
CA ILE A 253 -4.35 22.06 -4.52
C ILE A 253 -4.07 20.65 -5.02
N TYR A 254 -4.51 19.67 -4.25
CA TYR A 254 -4.58 18.28 -4.62
C TYR A 254 -6.04 17.83 -4.49
N ALA A 255 -6.64 17.41 -5.58
CA ALA A 255 -8.02 16.92 -5.59
C ALA A 255 -8.09 15.56 -6.26
N THR A 256 -8.80 14.62 -5.64
CA THR A 256 -9.07 13.29 -6.18
C THR A 256 -10.56 13.04 -6.20
N PHE A 257 -11.03 12.44 -7.28
CA PHE A 257 -12.36 11.87 -7.41
C PHE A 257 -12.25 10.42 -7.84
N GLN A 258 -12.95 9.53 -7.16
CA GLN A 258 -12.99 8.11 -7.46
C GLN A 258 -14.42 7.61 -7.54
N TYR A 259 -14.68 6.83 -8.57
CA TYR A 259 -15.83 5.92 -8.70
C TYR A 259 -15.31 4.49 -8.67
N ASN A 260 -15.89 3.65 -7.84
CA ASN A 260 -15.54 2.25 -7.70
C ASN A 260 -16.82 1.42 -7.61
N ASP A 261 -16.96 0.49 -8.56
CA ASP A 261 -18.04 -0.48 -8.63
C ASP A 261 -17.40 -1.87 -8.52
N MET A 262 -17.61 -2.52 -7.39
CA MET A 262 -16.96 -3.75 -7.04
C MET A 262 -17.95 -4.88 -6.89
N GLU A 263 -17.74 -5.94 -7.65
CA GLU A 263 -18.47 -7.18 -7.53
C GLU A 263 -17.60 -8.31 -6.96
N GLY A 264 -18.18 -9.08 -6.05
CA GLY A 264 -17.55 -10.23 -5.44
C GLY A 264 -17.84 -11.53 -6.21
N VAL A 265 -17.21 -12.61 -5.73
CA VAL A 265 -17.41 -13.96 -6.30
C VAL A 265 -18.72 -14.61 -5.87
N ALA A 266 -19.38 -14.09 -4.85
CA ALA A 266 -20.71 -14.55 -4.42
C ALA A 266 -21.82 -13.66 -5.00
N ILE A 267 -22.99 -14.24 -5.23
CA ILE A 267 -24.19 -13.50 -5.60
C ILE A 267 -24.51 -12.50 -4.47
N GLU A 268 -24.94 -11.28 -4.85
CA GLU A 268 -25.27 -10.17 -3.93
C GLU A 268 -24.07 -9.59 -3.14
N ASP A 269 -22.85 -10.04 -3.41
CA ASP A 269 -21.66 -9.42 -2.86
C ASP A 269 -21.16 -8.30 -3.78
N ALA A 270 -21.86 -7.18 -3.75
CA ALA A 270 -21.58 -6.02 -4.58
C ALA A 270 -21.49 -4.74 -3.72
N ARG A 271 -20.65 -3.78 -4.16
CA ARG A 271 -20.49 -2.48 -3.50
C ARG A 271 -20.12 -1.42 -4.50
N GLU A 272 -20.85 -0.32 -4.44
CA GLU A 272 -20.58 0.89 -5.20
C GLU A 272 -20.11 2.00 -4.25
N ASP A 273 -18.99 2.61 -4.55
CA ASP A 273 -18.40 3.70 -3.77
C ASP A 273 -18.11 4.90 -4.66
N VAL A 274 -18.48 6.07 -4.17
CA VAL A 274 -18.05 7.37 -4.73
C VAL A 274 -17.30 8.13 -3.65
N ALA A 275 -16.08 8.51 -3.94
CA ALA A 275 -15.24 9.23 -3.00
C ALA A 275 -14.61 10.46 -3.66
N GLY A 276 -14.47 11.52 -2.87
CA GLY A 276 -13.79 12.74 -3.28
C GLY A 276 -12.97 13.31 -2.14
N ARG A 277 -11.79 13.83 -2.46
CA ARG A 277 -10.88 14.44 -1.51
C ARG A 277 -10.29 15.71 -2.11
N ILE A 278 -10.09 16.73 -1.28
CA ILE A 278 -9.40 17.97 -1.61
C ILE A 278 -8.46 18.31 -0.45
N ASN A 279 -7.19 18.55 -0.80
CA ASN A 279 -6.14 19.02 0.10
C ASN A 279 -5.55 20.34 -0.38
#